data_252e8712acdd75a91c65bcba43f39429
#
_entry.id   252e8712acdd75a91c65bcba43f39429
#
_cell.length_a   1.000
_cell.length_b   1.000
_cell.length_c   1.000
_cell.angle_alpha   90.00
_cell.angle_beta   90.00
_cell.angle_gamma   90.00
#
_symmetry.space_group_name_H-M   'P 1'
#
loop_
_entity.id
_entity.type
_entity.pdbx_description
1 polymer ?
#
loop_
_entity_poly.entity_id
_entity_poly.type
_entity_poly.pdbx_seq_one_letter_code
_entity_poly.pdbx_strand_id
1 'polypeptide(L)'
;MPTTPSHPHKTPEATPRPENKPKPKRKHRGLIATMWTVFVLGVVGLFFFLFLVYNGVIGYMPPVEELKNPTDRFASVLYSSDGKEIGRYFYGTGNRVYADFDEVSQHVIDALISTEDVRFEEHSGIDMRGLGRVLFKTVLMGNKNAGGGSTLTQQLAKQLYSPQSSGLLTRAMQKPIEWMIAVKLERYYSKEEIIKMYLNQFDFLYNAVGIKSAANIYFGKAPKDLTVEEAATLVGMVKNPSYYNPVRQNERTRQRRNVVLAQMHKAGKLTDAELDSLSALPLTLNFHRVDVKDGIAPYFREELRRMLRAKRPERANYRGWEGQKFIDDSIAWETNPLYGWIEKNPKPDGS
;
A
#
# COMPACT_ATOMS: atom_id res chain seq x y z
N MET A 1 44.58 34.83 -108.65
CA MET A 1 44.47 33.58 -107.79
C MET A 1 44.70 33.97 -106.36
N PRO A 2 43.77 33.89 -105.45
CA PRO A 2 44.00 34.22 -104.05
C PRO A 2 44.25 32.95 -103.21
N THR A 3 45.29 33.03 -102.40
CA THR A 3 45.70 32.00 -101.44
C THR A 3 44.86 32.05 -100.21
N THR A 4 44.31 30.90 -99.83
CA THR A 4 43.53 30.68 -98.58
C THR A 4 44.49 30.56 -97.36
N PRO A 5 44.20 31.18 -96.23
CA PRO A 5 45.00 30.98 -95.04
C PRO A 5 44.49 29.76 -94.23
N SER A 6 45.44 28.96 -93.79
CA SER A 6 45.24 27.79 -92.93
C SER A 6 44.87 28.19 -91.50
N HIS A 7 43.83 27.61 -90.99
CA HIS A 7 43.44 27.72 -89.59
C HIS A 7 44.22 26.77 -88.72
N PRO A 8 44.69 27.19 -87.51
CA PRO A 8 45.41 26.32 -86.59
C PRO A 8 44.37 25.43 -85.81
N HIS A 9 44.67 24.14 -85.77
CA HIS A 9 43.96 23.14 -84.95
C HIS A 9 44.09 23.52 -83.45
N LYS A 10 42.89 23.77 -82.77
CA LYS A 10 42.83 23.82 -81.33
C LYS A 10 42.79 22.41 -80.77
N THR A 11 43.80 22.06 -79.95
CA THR A 11 43.82 20.88 -79.10
C THR A 11 42.70 20.91 -78.09
N PRO A 12 41.98 19.79 -77.84
CA PRO A 12 40.90 19.77 -76.80
C PRO A 12 41.52 19.93 -75.43
N GLU A 13 41.05 20.93 -74.73
CA GLU A 13 41.36 21.18 -73.32
C GLU A 13 40.81 20.02 -72.44
N ALA A 14 41.73 19.36 -71.72
CA ALA A 14 41.38 18.26 -70.84
C ALA A 14 40.47 18.75 -69.68
N THR A 15 39.25 18.25 -69.57
CA THR A 15 38.37 18.52 -68.45
C THR A 15 39.01 18.05 -67.15
N PRO A 16 39.07 18.88 -66.09
CA PRO A 16 39.68 18.50 -64.82
C PRO A 16 38.83 17.35 -64.16
N ARG A 17 39.51 16.27 -63.78
CA ARG A 17 38.94 15.18 -63.01
C ARG A 17 38.32 15.77 -61.72
N PRO A 18 37.08 15.38 -61.34
CA PRO A 18 36.52 15.83 -60.11
C PRO A 18 37.39 15.39 -58.90
N GLU A 19 37.86 16.38 -58.17
CA GLU A 19 38.64 16.21 -56.96
C GLU A 19 37.78 15.41 -55.94
N ASN A 20 38.27 14.22 -55.59
CA ASN A 20 37.64 13.34 -54.62
C ASN A 20 37.80 13.97 -53.22
N LYS A 21 36.87 14.88 -52.84
CA LYS A 21 36.85 15.49 -51.49
C LYS A 21 36.73 14.37 -50.47
N PRO A 22 37.62 14.27 -49.48
CA PRO A 22 37.59 13.23 -48.47
C PRO A 22 36.27 13.38 -47.70
N LYS A 23 35.43 12.30 -47.66
CA LYS A 23 34.20 12.25 -46.89
C LYS A 23 34.53 12.57 -45.43
N PRO A 24 33.80 13.49 -44.77
CA PRO A 24 34.08 13.88 -43.39
C PRO A 24 34.05 12.62 -42.51
N LYS A 25 35.22 12.33 -41.86
CA LYS A 25 35.33 11.24 -40.88
C LYS A 25 34.35 11.55 -39.74
N ARG A 26 33.27 10.81 -39.65
CA ARG A 26 32.29 10.91 -38.52
C ARG A 26 32.99 10.41 -37.24
N LYS A 27 33.79 11.31 -36.60
CA LYS A 27 34.59 11.05 -35.40
C LYS A 27 33.78 10.55 -34.18
N HIS A 28 32.46 10.61 -34.23
CA HIS A 28 31.57 10.28 -33.08
C HIS A 28 30.72 9.03 -33.31
N ARG A 29 30.82 8.32 -34.43
CA ARG A 29 30.01 7.11 -34.69
C ARG A 29 30.26 6.00 -33.65
N GLY A 30 31.53 5.78 -33.26
CA GLY A 30 31.86 4.79 -32.23
C GLY A 30 31.29 5.17 -30.86
N LEU A 31 31.45 6.42 -30.45
CA LEU A 31 30.94 6.91 -29.18
C LEU A 31 29.39 6.78 -29.08
N ILE A 32 28.69 7.20 -30.15
CA ILE A 32 27.23 7.10 -30.23
C ILE A 32 26.80 5.62 -30.20
N ALA A 33 27.48 4.75 -30.94
CA ALA A 33 27.19 3.30 -30.90
C ALA A 33 27.39 2.72 -29.50
N THR A 34 28.51 3.06 -28.84
CA THR A 34 28.75 2.62 -27.45
C THR A 34 27.69 3.14 -26.48
N MET A 35 27.32 4.41 -26.59
CA MET A 35 26.21 4.97 -25.76
C MET A 35 24.90 4.20 -25.96
N TRP A 36 24.52 3.92 -27.22
CA TRP A 36 23.30 3.15 -27.52
C TRP A 36 23.41 1.70 -27.04
N THR A 37 24.58 1.07 -27.18
CA THR A 37 24.80 -0.30 -26.68
C THR A 37 24.66 -0.34 -25.15
N VAL A 38 25.26 0.58 -24.41
CA VAL A 38 25.13 0.68 -22.94
C VAL A 38 23.69 0.94 -22.56
N PHE A 39 23.00 1.84 -23.26
CA PHE A 39 21.59 2.12 -23.03
C PHE A 39 20.71 0.87 -23.23
N VAL A 40 20.86 0.17 -24.36
CA VAL A 40 20.10 -1.05 -24.66
C VAL A 40 20.38 -2.14 -23.63
N LEU A 41 21.66 -2.37 -23.30
CA LEU A 41 22.03 -3.34 -22.26
C LEU A 41 21.43 -2.96 -20.89
N GLY A 42 21.41 -1.68 -20.55
CA GLY A 42 20.77 -1.20 -19.32
C GLY A 42 19.27 -1.47 -19.31
N VAL A 43 18.58 -1.20 -20.43
CA VAL A 43 17.13 -1.47 -20.58
C VAL A 43 16.86 -2.97 -20.52
N VAL A 44 17.60 -3.79 -21.25
CA VAL A 44 17.45 -5.26 -21.22
C VAL A 44 17.73 -5.80 -19.81
N GLY A 45 18.81 -5.30 -19.17
CA GLY A 45 19.12 -5.67 -17.78
C GLY A 45 18.01 -5.31 -16.79
N LEU A 46 17.39 -4.12 -16.95
CA LEU A 46 16.25 -3.72 -16.13
C LEU A 46 15.04 -4.66 -16.32
N PHE A 47 14.67 -4.96 -17.57
CA PHE A 47 13.56 -5.88 -17.84
C PHE A 47 13.85 -7.29 -17.33
N PHE A 48 15.08 -7.78 -17.49
CA PHE A 48 15.50 -9.06 -16.95
C PHE A 48 15.44 -9.09 -15.43
N PHE A 49 15.89 -8.03 -14.76
CA PHE A 49 15.76 -7.87 -13.32
C PHE A 49 14.28 -7.90 -12.86
N LEU A 50 13.40 -7.14 -13.52
CA LEU A 50 11.97 -7.15 -13.21
C LEU A 50 11.34 -8.52 -13.46
N PHE A 51 11.78 -9.24 -14.48
CA PHE A 51 11.37 -10.62 -14.74
C PHE A 51 11.77 -11.58 -13.61
N LEU A 52 12.98 -11.45 -13.08
CA LEU A 52 13.43 -12.25 -11.93
C LEU A 52 12.62 -11.94 -10.67
N VAL A 53 12.31 -10.66 -10.42
CA VAL A 53 11.42 -10.24 -9.31
C VAL A 53 10.01 -10.81 -9.50
N TYR A 54 9.44 -10.71 -10.71
CA TYR A 54 8.10 -11.21 -11.00
C TYR A 54 7.95 -12.72 -10.76
N ASN A 55 9.00 -13.49 -11.03
CA ASN A 55 9.04 -14.94 -10.80
C ASN A 55 9.49 -15.34 -9.39
N GLY A 56 9.72 -14.38 -8.49
CA GLY A 56 10.10 -14.66 -7.09
C GLY A 56 11.52 -15.17 -6.91
N VAL A 57 12.39 -15.02 -7.93
CA VAL A 57 13.82 -15.37 -7.82
C VAL A 57 14.54 -14.35 -6.96
N ILE A 58 14.11 -13.09 -7.03
CA ILE A 58 14.63 -11.97 -6.24
C ILE A 58 13.52 -11.45 -5.35
N GLY A 59 13.68 -11.65 -4.03
CA GLY A 59 12.71 -11.22 -3.02
C GLY A 59 11.51 -12.16 -2.88
N TYR A 60 10.68 -11.89 -1.87
CA TYR A 60 9.46 -12.64 -1.65
C TYR A 60 8.36 -12.15 -2.62
N MET A 61 7.86 -13.09 -3.42
CA MET A 61 6.70 -12.86 -4.27
C MET A 61 5.59 -13.80 -3.82
N PRO A 62 4.49 -13.29 -3.25
CA PRO A 62 3.41 -14.13 -2.76
C PRO A 62 2.81 -14.97 -3.90
N PRO A 63 2.49 -16.24 -3.64
CA PRO A 63 1.78 -17.10 -4.59
C PRO A 63 0.38 -16.56 -4.87
N VAL A 64 -0.24 -17.01 -5.97
CA VAL A 64 -1.56 -16.52 -6.40
C VAL A 64 -2.64 -16.81 -5.35
N GLU A 65 -2.52 -17.94 -4.66
CA GLU A 65 -3.43 -18.38 -3.61
C GLU A 65 -3.42 -17.42 -2.43
N GLU A 66 -2.24 -16.96 -2.00
CA GLU A 66 -2.08 -15.98 -0.94
C GLU A 66 -2.56 -14.59 -1.38
N LEU A 67 -2.32 -14.22 -2.66
CA LEU A 67 -2.85 -12.98 -3.23
C LEU A 67 -4.38 -12.98 -3.33
N LYS A 68 -5.01 -14.14 -3.58
CA LYS A 68 -6.48 -14.28 -3.64
C LYS A 68 -7.14 -14.32 -2.27
N ASN A 69 -6.41 -14.72 -1.24
CA ASN A 69 -6.87 -14.76 0.14
C ASN A 69 -5.78 -14.17 1.05
N PRO A 70 -5.60 -12.84 1.05
CA PRO A 70 -4.67 -12.22 1.98
C PRO A 70 -5.10 -12.60 3.39
N THR A 71 -4.21 -13.27 4.12
CA THR A 71 -4.48 -13.76 5.48
C THR A 71 -4.75 -12.59 6.41
N ASP A 72 -6.01 -12.32 6.60
CA ASP A 72 -6.47 -11.24 7.43
C ASP A 72 -6.58 -11.73 8.87
N ARG A 73 -5.78 -11.14 9.73
CA ARG A 73 -5.85 -11.35 11.18
C ARG A 73 -6.98 -10.50 11.75
N PHE A 74 -8.22 -10.89 11.44
CA PHE A 74 -9.39 -10.21 11.97
C PHE A 74 -9.58 -10.48 13.46
N ALA A 75 -10.20 -9.51 14.16
CA ALA A 75 -10.70 -9.74 15.48
C ALA A 75 -11.87 -10.74 15.41
N SER A 76 -11.86 -11.75 16.28
CA SER A 76 -13.02 -12.64 16.47
C SER A 76 -14.04 -11.92 17.35
N VAL A 77 -15.20 -11.66 16.82
CA VAL A 77 -16.29 -11.00 17.58
C VAL A 77 -17.12 -12.06 18.28
N LEU A 78 -17.38 -11.86 19.57
CA LEU A 78 -18.23 -12.72 20.38
C LEU A 78 -19.60 -12.05 20.50
N TYR A 79 -20.64 -12.78 20.07
CA TYR A 79 -22.03 -12.35 20.17
C TYR A 79 -22.78 -13.18 21.20
N SER A 80 -23.77 -12.56 21.86
CA SER A 80 -24.78 -13.26 22.66
C SER A 80 -25.82 -13.92 21.75
N SER A 81 -26.67 -14.78 22.32
CA SER A 81 -27.73 -15.46 21.56
C SER A 81 -28.77 -14.52 20.95
N ASP A 82 -28.88 -13.29 21.47
CA ASP A 82 -29.74 -12.22 20.95
C ASP A 82 -29.00 -11.31 19.92
N GLY A 83 -27.81 -11.72 19.49
CA GLY A 83 -27.04 -11.02 18.47
C GLY A 83 -26.29 -9.78 18.95
N LYS A 84 -26.25 -9.51 20.25
CA LYS A 84 -25.52 -8.38 20.81
C LYS A 84 -24.03 -8.72 20.96
N GLU A 85 -23.16 -7.79 20.59
CA GLU A 85 -21.72 -7.94 20.80
C GLU A 85 -21.38 -7.94 22.29
N ILE A 86 -20.79 -9.07 22.77
CA ILE A 86 -20.27 -9.20 24.13
C ILE A 86 -18.84 -8.67 24.21
N GLY A 87 -18.06 -8.83 23.13
CA GLY A 87 -16.68 -8.35 23.04
C GLY A 87 -15.93 -8.95 21.87
N ARG A 88 -14.64 -8.64 21.82
CA ARG A 88 -13.77 -9.01 20.70
C ARG A 88 -12.49 -9.65 21.20
N TYR A 89 -12.04 -10.67 20.48
CA TYR A 89 -10.70 -11.22 20.63
C TYR A 89 -9.85 -10.80 19.43
N PHE A 90 -8.71 -10.20 19.69
CA PHE A 90 -7.73 -9.87 18.64
C PHE A 90 -6.35 -10.37 19.01
N TYR A 91 -5.57 -10.70 18.00
CA TYR A 91 -4.21 -11.16 18.15
C TYR A 91 -3.26 -9.97 18.03
N GLY A 92 -2.37 -9.78 19.00
CA GLY A 92 -1.43 -8.65 19.03
C GLY A 92 -2.11 -7.34 19.43
N THR A 93 -1.71 -6.24 18.80
CA THR A 93 -2.11 -4.87 19.17
C THR A 93 -3.27 -4.31 18.35
N GLY A 94 -3.93 -5.12 17.50
CA GLY A 94 -4.91 -4.60 16.54
C GLY A 94 -6.33 -5.12 16.72
N ASN A 95 -7.26 -4.24 17.12
CA ASN A 95 -8.71 -4.51 17.01
C ASN A 95 -9.13 -4.28 15.54
N ARG A 96 -8.96 -5.30 14.70
CA ARG A 96 -9.31 -5.22 13.28
C ARG A 96 -10.73 -5.72 13.08
N VAL A 97 -11.63 -4.78 12.81
CA VAL A 97 -13.01 -5.07 12.43
C VAL A 97 -13.18 -4.74 10.96
N TYR A 98 -13.65 -5.72 10.21
CA TYR A 98 -13.85 -5.58 8.77
C TYR A 98 -14.98 -4.59 8.46
N ALA A 99 -14.78 -3.76 7.47
CA ALA A 99 -15.81 -2.93 6.86
C ALA A 99 -15.98 -3.35 5.40
N ASP A 100 -17.19 -3.63 4.97
CA ASP A 100 -17.49 -3.76 3.55
C ASP A 100 -17.46 -2.38 2.88
N PHE A 101 -17.35 -2.37 1.56
CA PHE A 101 -17.18 -1.12 0.80
C PHE A 101 -18.39 -0.18 0.97
N ASP A 102 -19.58 -0.73 1.02
CA ASP A 102 -20.85 -0.01 1.23
C ASP A 102 -21.04 0.50 2.68
N GLU A 103 -20.27 -0.02 3.63
CA GLU A 103 -20.20 0.48 5.01
C GLU A 103 -19.25 1.69 5.15
N VAL A 104 -18.50 2.08 4.11
CA VAL A 104 -17.57 3.20 4.15
C VAL A 104 -18.21 4.44 3.55
N SER A 105 -18.08 5.60 4.24
CA SER A 105 -18.53 6.89 3.72
C SER A 105 -17.81 7.24 2.41
N GLN A 106 -18.57 7.75 1.43
CA GLN A 106 -18.01 8.28 0.19
C GLN A 106 -16.96 9.38 0.46
N HIS A 107 -17.12 10.14 1.56
CA HIS A 107 -16.15 11.16 1.96
C HIS A 107 -14.76 10.57 2.28
N VAL A 108 -14.69 9.37 2.86
CA VAL A 108 -13.42 8.66 3.11
C VAL A 108 -12.77 8.25 1.81
N ILE A 109 -13.55 7.71 0.88
CA ILE A 109 -13.08 7.27 -0.44
C ILE A 109 -12.55 8.47 -1.24
N ASP A 110 -13.34 9.53 -1.31
CA ASP A 110 -12.97 10.76 -2.02
C ASP A 110 -11.73 11.43 -1.41
N ALA A 111 -11.64 11.50 -0.08
CA ALA A 111 -10.47 12.02 0.61
C ALA A 111 -9.21 11.19 0.34
N LEU A 112 -9.33 9.85 0.38
CA LEU A 112 -8.23 8.93 0.15
C LEU A 112 -7.70 9.03 -1.29
N ILE A 113 -8.57 8.92 -2.28
CA ILE A 113 -8.19 8.99 -3.70
C ILE A 113 -7.60 10.35 -4.02
N SER A 114 -8.25 11.45 -3.60
CA SER A 114 -7.79 12.81 -3.87
C SER A 114 -6.42 13.12 -3.27
N THR A 115 -6.07 12.48 -2.14
CA THR A 115 -4.85 12.79 -1.39
C THR A 115 -3.69 11.87 -1.76
N GLU A 116 -3.95 10.58 -1.87
CA GLU A 116 -2.89 9.57 -2.03
C GLU A 116 -2.69 9.18 -3.50
N ASP A 117 -3.77 9.14 -4.30
CA ASP A 117 -3.69 8.63 -5.68
C ASP A 117 -4.81 9.17 -6.59
N VAL A 118 -4.71 10.44 -6.95
CA VAL A 118 -5.75 11.15 -7.72
C VAL A 118 -6.10 10.49 -9.08
N ARG A 119 -5.23 9.64 -9.61
CA ARG A 119 -5.45 8.89 -10.85
C ARG A 119 -5.62 7.39 -10.61
N PHE A 120 -6.08 7.02 -9.45
CA PHE A 120 -6.24 5.61 -9.05
C PHE A 120 -7.02 4.79 -10.08
N GLU A 121 -8.08 5.37 -10.68
CA GLU A 121 -8.90 4.72 -11.69
C GLU A 121 -8.22 4.60 -13.08
N GLU A 122 -7.13 5.35 -13.33
CA GLU A 122 -6.51 5.44 -14.67
C GLU A 122 -5.35 4.48 -14.88
N HIS A 123 -4.84 3.83 -13.84
CA HIS A 123 -3.66 2.97 -13.93
C HIS A 123 -3.91 1.58 -13.35
N SER A 124 -3.03 0.63 -13.68
CA SER A 124 -3.09 -0.76 -13.19
C SER A 124 -1.92 -1.05 -12.24
N GLY A 125 -1.94 -0.46 -11.05
CA GLY A 125 -0.97 -0.66 -9.97
C GLY A 125 0.24 0.27 -10.02
N ILE A 126 0.64 0.79 -11.18
CA ILE A 126 1.76 1.74 -11.33
C ILE A 126 1.29 2.96 -12.12
N ASP A 127 1.36 4.14 -11.52
CA ASP A 127 1.11 5.41 -12.20
C ASP A 127 2.38 5.92 -12.88
N MET A 128 2.58 5.54 -14.14
CA MET A 128 3.75 5.95 -14.93
C MET A 128 3.82 7.45 -15.16
N ARG A 129 2.67 8.13 -15.29
CA ARG A 129 2.62 9.61 -15.45
C ARG A 129 3.02 10.32 -14.16
N GLY A 130 2.54 9.81 -13.00
CA GLY A 130 2.93 10.31 -11.69
C GLY A 130 4.40 10.11 -11.40
N LEU A 131 4.91 8.91 -11.69
CA LEU A 131 6.32 8.58 -11.53
C LEU A 131 7.21 9.49 -12.40
N GLY A 132 6.87 9.67 -13.67
CA GLY A 132 7.56 10.59 -14.58
C GLY A 132 7.55 12.04 -14.09
N ARG A 133 6.40 12.51 -13.58
CA ARG A 133 6.28 13.85 -12.98
C ARG A 133 7.18 14.04 -11.77
N VAL A 134 7.20 13.05 -10.85
CA VAL A 134 8.04 13.11 -9.64
C VAL A 134 9.51 13.08 -10.02
N LEU A 135 9.91 12.19 -10.93
CA LEU A 135 11.28 12.09 -11.41
C LEU A 135 11.75 13.41 -12.05
N PHE A 136 10.92 14.00 -12.93
CA PHE A 136 11.22 15.28 -13.57
C PHE A 136 11.39 16.40 -12.53
N LYS A 137 10.43 16.56 -11.62
CA LYS A 137 10.48 17.62 -10.60
C LYS A 137 11.61 17.43 -9.60
N THR A 138 11.91 16.19 -9.21
CA THR A 138 12.97 15.91 -8.23
C THR A 138 14.36 16.01 -8.84
N VAL A 139 14.57 15.41 -10.02
CA VAL A 139 15.91 15.33 -10.65
C VAL A 139 16.25 16.61 -11.39
N LEU A 140 15.33 17.16 -12.19
CA LEU A 140 15.60 18.33 -13.03
C LEU A 140 15.34 19.67 -12.31
N MET A 141 14.36 19.73 -11.42
CA MET A 141 14.01 20.96 -10.70
C MET A 141 14.51 21.01 -9.25
N GLY A 142 15.18 19.96 -8.78
CA GLY A 142 15.69 19.87 -7.40
C GLY A 142 14.60 19.92 -6.31
N ASN A 143 13.32 19.78 -6.67
CA ASN A 143 12.21 19.92 -5.75
C ASN A 143 11.97 18.60 -4.99
N LYS A 144 12.51 18.50 -3.77
CA LYS A 144 12.33 17.34 -2.89
C LYS A 144 10.89 17.16 -2.38
N ASN A 145 10.02 18.16 -2.57
CA ASN A 145 8.62 18.14 -2.15
C ASN A 145 7.66 17.86 -3.31
N ALA A 146 8.12 17.23 -4.37
CA ALA A 146 7.34 16.97 -5.59
C ALA A 146 6.12 16.03 -5.42
N GLY A 147 5.82 15.61 -4.20
CA GLY A 147 4.72 14.70 -3.85
C GLY A 147 5.13 13.23 -3.97
N GLY A 148 4.29 12.34 -3.47
CA GLY A 148 4.48 10.89 -3.57
C GLY A 148 4.26 10.39 -5.00
N GLY A 149 5.07 9.42 -5.42
CA GLY A 149 4.89 8.71 -6.69
C GLY A 149 4.41 7.27 -6.50
N SER A 150 4.02 6.89 -5.27
CA SER A 150 3.50 5.55 -4.96
C SER A 150 1.97 5.56 -5.05
N THR A 151 1.40 4.54 -5.69
CA THR A 151 -0.04 4.34 -5.80
C THR A 151 -0.62 3.72 -4.52
N LEU A 152 -1.96 3.78 -4.36
CA LEU A 152 -2.67 3.09 -3.27
C LEU A 152 -2.39 1.58 -3.28
N THR A 153 -2.38 0.97 -4.46
CA THR A 153 -2.10 -0.46 -4.60
C THR A 153 -0.68 -0.82 -4.20
N GLN A 154 0.32 0.04 -4.48
CA GLN A 154 1.69 -0.15 -3.99
C GLN A 154 1.80 0.00 -2.47
N GLN A 155 1.04 0.93 -1.89
CA GLN A 155 0.97 1.09 -0.44
C GLN A 155 0.33 -0.13 0.21
N LEU A 156 -0.75 -0.68 -0.38
CA LEU A 156 -1.38 -1.93 0.05
C LEU A 156 -0.40 -3.11 -0.05
N ALA A 157 0.27 -3.28 -1.17
CA ALA A 157 1.29 -4.31 -1.37
C ALA A 157 2.38 -4.26 -0.29
N LYS A 158 2.81 -3.05 0.06
CA LYS A 158 3.76 -2.82 1.15
C LYS A 158 3.19 -3.24 2.51
N GLN A 159 1.95 -2.90 2.82
CA GLN A 159 1.32 -3.24 4.11
C GLN A 159 1.14 -4.76 4.27
N LEU A 160 0.80 -5.47 3.20
CA LEU A 160 0.53 -6.91 3.24
C LEU A 160 1.80 -7.76 3.23
N TYR A 161 2.79 -7.38 2.40
CA TYR A 161 3.87 -8.30 2.01
C TYR A 161 5.29 -7.77 2.24
N SER A 162 5.46 -6.49 2.63
CA SER A 162 6.81 -5.96 2.84
C SER A 162 7.23 -6.03 4.30
N PRO A 163 8.25 -6.82 4.66
CA PRO A 163 8.78 -6.84 6.01
C PRO A 163 9.40 -5.46 6.34
N GLN A 164 9.29 -5.07 7.61
CA GLN A 164 9.97 -3.86 8.09
C GLN A 164 11.48 -4.06 8.01
N SER A 165 12.13 -3.41 7.06
CA SER A 165 13.58 -3.49 6.89
C SER A 165 14.26 -2.17 7.24
N SER A 166 15.45 -2.25 7.85
CA SER A 166 16.22 -1.09 8.30
C SER A 166 17.32 -0.66 7.32
N GLY A 167 17.65 -1.46 6.29
CA GLY A 167 18.74 -1.21 5.35
C GLY A 167 18.35 -0.37 4.14
N LEU A 168 19.23 0.52 3.66
CA LEU A 168 19.02 1.35 2.46
C LEU A 168 18.92 0.49 1.20
N LEU A 169 19.78 -0.52 1.05
CA LEU A 169 19.79 -1.47 -0.06
C LEU A 169 18.51 -2.32 -0.07
N THR A 170 18.11 -2.80 1.10
CA THR A 170 16.90 -3.61 1.25
C THR A 170 15.65 -2.80 0.88
N ARG A 171 15.58 -1.52 1.27
CA ARG A 171 14.49 -0.61 0.88
C ARG A 171 14.45 -0.34 -0.62
N ALA A 172 15.62 -0.18 -1.26
CA ALA A 172 15.71 0.02 -2.70
C ALA A 172 15.21 -1.21 -3.48
N MET A 173 15.53 -2.42 -2.99
CA MET A 173 15.09 -3.68 -3.57
C MET A 173 13.61 -4.00 -3.30
N GLN A 174 13.02 -3.45 -2.24
CA GLN A 174 11.60 -3.62 -1.95
C GLN A 174 10.69 -2.92 -2.96
N LYS A 175 11.09 -1.76 -3.50
CA LYS A 175 10.24 -1.01 -4.44
C LYS A 175 9.86 -1.77 -5.71
N PRO A 176 10.77 -2.40 -6.44
CA PRO A 176 10.41 -3.28 -7.57
C PRO A 176 9.45 -4.42 -7.19
N ILE A 177 9.63 -5.01 -5.99
CA ILE A 177 8.75 -6.07 -5.49
C ILE A 177 7.34 -5.52 -5.23
N GLU A 178 7.23 -4.39 -4.53
CA GLU A 178 5.94 -3.70 -4.30
C GLU A 178 5.24 -3.38 -5.63
N TRP A 179 5.97 -2.97 -6.67
CA TRP A 179 5.42 -2.71 -7.99
C TRP A 179 4.86 -3.96 -8.65
N MET A 180 5.59 -5.06 -8.60
CA MET A 180 5.14 -6.33 -9.19
C MET A 180 3.94 -6.90 -8.44
N ILE A 181 3.92 -6.82 -7.11
CA ILE A 181 2.76 -7.22 -6.31
C ILE A 181 1.56 -6.32 -6.62
N ALA A 182 1.75 -5.00 -6.72
CA ALA A 182 0.66 -4.08 -7.06
C ALA A 182 0.05 -4.39 -8.43
N VAL A 183 0.86 -4.67 -9.44
CA VAL A 183 0.36 -5.09 -10.78
C VAL A 183 -0.40 -6.42 -10.70
N LYS A 184 0.07 -7.38 -9.87
CA LYS A 184 -0.65 -8.65 -9.66
C LYS A 184 -1.98 -8.42 -8.94
N LEU A 185 -2.02 -7.60 -7.88
CA LEU A 185 -3.25 -7.27 -7.16
C LEU A 185 -4.31 -6.68 -8.10
N GLU A 186 -3.93 -5.72 -8.94
CA GLU A 186 -4.85 -5.09 -9.92
C GLU A 186 -5.36 -6.05 -11.02
N ARG A 187 -4.77 -7.22 -11.15
CA ARG A 187 -5.29 -8.27 -12.05
C ARG A 187 -6.36 -9.13 -11.41
N TYR A 188 -6.37 -9.24 -10.09
CA TYR A 188 -7.26 -10.12 -9.34
C TYR A 188 -8.39 -9.38 -8.62
N TYR A 189 -8.19 -8.09 -8.33
CA TYR A 189 -9.11 -7.28 -7.54
C TYR A 189 -9.56 -6.05 -8.29
N SER A 190 -10.84 -5.70 -8.12
CA SER A 190 -11.39 -4.43 -8.58
C SER A 190 -10.80 -3.25 -7.78
N LYS A 191 -10.98 -2.05 -8.28
CA LYS A 191 -10.57 -0.82 -7.58
C LYS A 191 -11.24 -0.69 -6.21
N GLU A 192 -12.52 -1.00 -6.13
CA GLU A 192 -13.28 -1.00 -4.88
C GLU A 192 -12.72 -2.01 -3.87
N GLU A 193 -12.41 -3.23 -4.31
CA GLU A 193 -11.80 -4.23 -3.45
C GLU A 193 -10.41 -3.82 -2.94
N ILE A 194 -9.61 -3.14 -3.76
CA ILE A 194 -8.30 -2.61 -3.36
C ILE A 194 -8.46 -1.52 -2.30
N ILE A 195 -9.40 -0.57 -2.49
CA ILE A 195 -9.71 0.46 -1.49
C ILE A 195 -10.18 -0.19 -0.19
N LYS A 196 -11.09 -1.17 -0.29
CA LYS A 196 -11.62 -1.91 0.85
C LYS A 196 -10.49 -2.61 1.63
N MET A 197 -9.62 -3.34 0.95
CA MET A 197 -8.46 -3.98 1.58
C MET A 197 -7.55 -2.95 2.24
N TYR A 198 -7.24 -1.86 1.57
CA TYR A 198 -6.38 -0.80 2.09
C TYR A 198 -6.93 -0.20 3.38
N LEU A 199 -8.20 0.18 3.38
CA LEU A 199 -8.87 0.78 4.54
C LEU A 199 -9.01 -0.18 5.72
N ASN A 200 -9.12 -1.49 5.47
CA ASN A 200 -9.19 -2.51 6.51
C ASN A 200 -7.81 -2.89 7.08
N GLN A 201 -6.71 -2.66 6.34
CA GLN A 201 -5.36 -3.03 6.76
C GLN A 201 -4.63 -1.94 7.53
N PHE A 202 -4.98 -0.68 7.34
CA PHE A 202 -4.22 0.44 7.87
C PHE A 202 -4.34 0.55 9.40
N ASP A 203 -3.19 0.71 10.07
CA ASP A 203 -3.11 0.90 11.53
C ASP A 203 -3.17 2.39 11.89
N PHE A 204 -4.30 2.80 12.46
CA PHE A 204 -4.55 4.16 12.94
C PHE A 204 -4.09 4.40 14.40
N LEU A 205 -3.30 3.48 14.97
CA LEU A 205 -2.86 3.48 16.38
C LEU A 205 -4.00 3.19 17.39
N TYR A 206 -3.63 3.08 18.68
CA TYR A 206 -4.57 2.82 19.78
C TYR A 206 -5.44 1.58 19.57
N ASN A 207 -4.90 0.53 18.96
CA ASN A 207 -5.62 -0.68 18.54
C ASN A 207 -6.67 -0.45 17.44
N ALA A 208 -6.68 0.72 16.81
CA ALA A 208 -7.57 1.03 15.70
C ALA A 208 -7.00 0.52 14.37
N VAL A 209 -7.09 -0.77 14.12
CA VAL A 209 -6.71 -1.33 12.81
C VAL A 209 -7.95 -1.38 11.92
N GLY A 210 -7.85 -0.74 10.78
CA GLY A 210 -8.93 -0.55 9.82
C GLY A 210 -9.85 0.63 10.13
N ILE A 211 -10.53 1.08 9.08
CA ILE A 211 -11.38 2.28 9.10
C ILE A 211 -12.54 2.16 10.10
N LYS A 212 -13.14 0.96 10.25
CA LYS A 212 -14.25 0.73 11.15
C LYS A 212 -13.85 0.90 12.62
N SER A 213 -12.70 0.35 12.98
CA SER A 213 -12.13 0.55 14.31
C SER A 213 -11.71 2.01 14.54
N ALA A 214 -11.14 2.66 13.53
CA ALA A 214 -10.70 4.05 13.62
C ALA A 214 -11.89 5.01 13.78
N ALA A 215 -12.93 4.88 12.99
CA ALA A 215 -14.16 5.67 13.10
C ALA A 215 -14.80 5.58 14.48
N ASN A 216 -14.88 4.36 15.01
CA ASN A 216 -15.40 4.14 16.35
C ASN A 216 -14.50 4.75 17.44
N ILE A 217 -13.18 4.47 17.41
CA ILE A 217 -12.26 4.89 18.48
C ILE A 217 -12.07 6.43 18.50
N TYR A 218 -11.98 7.07 17.35
CA TYR A 218 -11.71 8.51 17.29
C TYR A 218 -12.96 9.37 17.33
N PHE A 219 -14.10 8.87 16.81
CA PHE A 219 -15.32 9.66 16.64
C PHE A 219 -16.58 9.00 17.25
N GLY A 220 -16.51 7.76 17.70
CA GLY A 220 -17.68 7.03 18.25
C GLY A 220 -18.76 6.77 17.21
N LYS A 221 -18.40 6.64 15.93
CA LYS A 221 -19.31 6.52 14.79
C LYS A 221 -19.01 5.28 13.94
N ALA A 222 -20.01 4.85 13.17
CA ALA A 222 -19.76 3.91 12.07
C ALA A 222 -19.01 4.62 10.93
N PRO A 223 -18.22 3.90 10.10
CA PRO A 223 -17.47 4.53 8.99
C PRO A 223 -18.37 5.26 7.99
N LYS A 224 -19.61 4.80 7.82
CA LYS A 224 -20.59 5.41 6.92
C LYS A 224 -21.07 6.79 7.39
N ASP A 225 -21.03 7.03 8.70
CA ASP A 225 -21.54 8.25 9.34
C ASP A 225 -20.45 9.31 9.53
N LEU A 226 -19.23 9.06 9.03
CA LEU A 226 -18.14 10.03 9.11
C LEU A 226 -18.45 11.24 8.23
N THR A 227 -18.33 12.42 8.83
CA THR A 227 -18.42 13.70 8.11
C THR A 227 -17.16 13.94 7.25
N VAL A 228 -17.20 14.95 6.38
CA VAL A 228 -16.08 15.26 5.47
C VAL A 228 -14.81 15.56 6.26
N GLU A 229 -14.89 16.39 7.30
CA GLU A 229 -13.73 16.76 8.13
C GLU A 229 -13.19 15.61 8.98
N GLU A 230 -14.05 14.70 9.45
CA GLU A 230 -13.66 13.50 10.16
C GLU A 230 -12.95 12.50 9.21
N ALA A 231 -13.53 12.28 8.03
CA ALA A 231 -12.93 11.48 6.96
C ALA A 231 -11.55 12.04 6.55
N ALA A 232 -11.47 13.36 6.32
CA ALA A 232 -10.22 14.04 5.99
C ALA A 232 -9.18 13.95 7.12
N THR A 233 -9.62 13.87 8.38
CA THR A 233 -8.73 13.69 9.54
C THR A 233 -8.11 12.29 9.51
N LEU A 234 -8.91 11.23 9.36
CA LEU A 234 -8.40 9.86 9.30
C LEU A 234 -7.49 9.66 8.09
N VAL A 235 -7.87 10.15 6.92
CA VAL A 235 -7.03 10.10 5.72
C VAL A 235 -5.74 10.91 5.92
N GLY A 236 -5.81 12.02 6.64
CA GLY A 236 -4.63 12.80 7.01
C GLY A 236 -3.60 12.01 7.81
N MET A 237 -4.06 11.10 8.69
CA MET A 237 -3.20 10.20 9.47
C MET A 237 -2.46 9.17 8.62
N VAL A 238 -3.01 8.79 7.46
CA VAL A 238 -2.42 7.76 6.58
C VAL A 238 -0.96 8.06 6.21
N LYS A 239 -0.61 9.33 6.07
CA LYS A 239 0.77 9.74 5.77
C LYS A 239 1.78 9.34 6.87
N ASN A 240 1.42 9.52 8.12
CA ASN A 240 2.20 9.12 9.30
C ASN A 240 1.33 9.22 10.56
N PRO A 241 0.74 8.10 11.02
CA PRO A 241 -0.21 8.12 12.13
C PRO A 241 0.36 8.65 13.44
N SER A 242 1.63 8.34 13.72
CA SER A 242 2.30 8.82 14.94
C SER A 242 2.55 10.33 14.91
N TYR A 243 2.90 10.88 13.75
CA TYR A 243 3.20 12.29 13.58
C TYR A 243 1.93 13.15 13.50
N TYR A 244 0.88 12.63 12.83
CA TYR A 244 -0.43 13.28 12.69
C TYR A 244 -1.47 12.66 13.63
N ASN A 245 -1.10 12.47 14.88
CA ASN A 245 -1.95 11.86 15.90
C ASN A 245 -2.93 12.89 16.45
N PRO A 246 -4.25 12.77 16.25
CA PRO A 246 -5.21 13.80 16.64
C PRO A 246 -5.35 13.95 18.14
N VAL A 247 -5.06 12.90 18.93
CA VAL A 247 -5.11 12.93 20.40
C VAL A 247 -3.91 13.65 21.00
N ARG A 248 -2.71 13.48 20.39
CA ARG A 248 -1.47 14.05 20.93
C ARG A 248 -1.04 15.33 20.23
N GLN A 249 -1.40 15.52 18.96
CA GLN A 249 -0.90 16.57 18.08
C GLN A 249 -2.08 17.23 17.34
N ASN A 250 -3.08 17.69 18.11
CA ASN A 250 -4.34 18.21 17.58
C ASN A 250 -4.13 19.26 16.47
N GLU A 251 -3.34 20.31 16.73
CA GLU A 251 -3.12 21.39 15.76
C GLU A 251 -2.40 20.91 14.49
N ARG A 252 -1.40 20.05 14.64
CA ARG A 252 -0.68 19.48 13.49
C ARG A 252 -1.59 18.58 12.66
N THR A 253 -2.46 17.83 13.30
CA THR A 253 -3.44 16.99 12.64
C THR A 253 -4.50 17.83 11.95
N ARG A 254 -4.95 18.94 12.57
CA ARG A 254 -5.86 19.92 11.93
C ARG A 254 -5.25 20.50 10.65
N GLN A 255 -3.98 20.91 10.69
CA GLN A 255 -3.27 21.39 9.50
C GLN A 255 -3.19 20.30 8.42
N ARG A 256 -2.92 19.05 8.79
CA ARG A 256 -2.89 17.94 7.84
C ARG A 256 -4.27 17.63 7.27
N ARG A 257 -5.33 17.67 8.08
CA ARG A 257 -6.73 17.58 7.62
C ARG A 257 -7.02 18.63 6.54
N ASN A 258 -6.63 19.87 6.80
CA ASN A 258 -6.84 20.98 5.85
C ASN A 258 -6.08 20.77 4.53
N VAL A 259 -4.91 20.11 4.56
CA VAL A 259 -4.22 19.68 3.34
C VAL A 259 -5.06 18.63 2.57
N VAL A 260 -5.70 17.68 3.27
CA VAL A 260 -6.58 16.69 2.63
C VAL A 260 -7.79 17.38 2.00
N LEU A 261 -8.46 18.28 2.73
CA LEU A 261 -9.59 19.08 2.21
C LEU A 261 -9.19 19.87 0.95
N ALA A 262 -8.01 20.48 0.94
CA ALA A 262 -7.49 21.19 -0.23
C ALA A 262 -7.21 20.24 -1.42
N GLN A 263 -6.81 18.98 -1.19
CA GLN A 263 -6.69 17.99 -2.27
C GLN A 263 -8.06 17.54 -2.78
N MET A 264 -9.04 17.36 -1.90
CA MET A 264 -10.43 17.05 -2.28
C MET A 264 -11.02 18.17 -3.14
N HIS A 265 -10.84 19.43 -2.75
CA HIS A 265 -11.24 20.60 -3.54
C HIS A 265 -10.56 20.60 -4.92
N LYS A 266 -9.25 20.40 -4.97
CA LYS A 266 -8.49 20.32 -6.24
C LYS A 266 -8.96 19.20 -7.16
N ALA A 267 -9.46 18.12 -6.58
CA ALA A 267 -10.05 16.99 -7.30
C ALA A 267 -11.53 17.22 -7.68
N GLY A 268 -12.10 18.39 -7.38
CA GLY A 268 -13.48 18.75 -7.67
C GLY A 268 -14.52 18.07 -6.77
N LYS A 269 -14.08 17.59 -5.59
CA LYS A 269 -14.97 16.95 -4.60
C LYS A 269 -15.55 17.92 -3.58
N LEU A 270 -15.03 19.12 -3.49
CA LEU A 270 -15.50 20.21 -2.63
C LEU A 270 -15.53 21.52 -3.44
N THR A 271 -16.48 22.38 -3.11
CA THR A 271 -16.54 23.76 -3.58
C THR A 271 -15.62 24.68 -2.75
N ASP A 272 -15.33 25.90 -3.22
CA ASP A 272 -14.57 26.90 -2.46
C ASP A 272 -15.20 27.19 -1.09
N ALA A 273 -16.54 27.37 -1.06
CA ALA A 273 -17.28 27.66 0.16
C ALA A 273 -17.22 26.49 1.19
N GLU A 274 -17.27 25.26 0.73
CA GLU A 274 -17.11 24.08 1.59
C GLU A 274 -15.68 23.97 2.12
N LEU A 275 -14.67 24.19 1.28
CA LEU A 275 -13.28 24.18 1.70
C LEU A 275 -13.03 25.21 2.82
N ASP A 276 -13.50 26.45 2.62
CA ASP A 276 -13.32 27.52 3.61
C ASP A 276 -14.02 27.20 4.93
N SER A 277 -15.28 26.78 4.87
CA SER A 277 -16.08 26.44 6.05
C SER A 277 -15.49 25.25 6.82
N LEU A 278 -15.15 24.15 6.14
CA LEU A 278 -14.61 22.95 6.77
C LEU A 278 -13.20 23.17 7.32
N SER A 279 -12.37 23.98 6.64
CA SER A 279 -11.00 24.29 7.10
C SER A 279 -10.99 25.14 8.38
N ALA A 280 -12.02 25.95 8.59
CA ALA A 280 -12.17 26.77 9.79
C ALA A 280 -12.57 25.95 11.02
N LEU A 281 -13.22 24.79 10.85
CA LEU A 281 -13.69 23.97 11.96
C LEU A 281 -12.53 23.53 12.88
N PRO A 282 -12.74 23.51 14.19
CA PRO A 282 -11.80 22.88 15.12
C PRO A 282 -11.73 21.36 14.86
N LEU A 283 -10.66 20.73 15.33
CA LEU A 283 -10.57 19.27 15.34
C LEU A 283 -11.24 18.75 16.62
N THR A 284 -12.43 18.21 16.49
CA THR A 284 -13.21 17.64 17.61
C THR A 284 -13.14 16.13 17.56
N LEU A 285 -12.90 15.49 18.70
CA LEU A 285 -12.83 14.04 18.85
C LEU A 285 -13.82 13.57 19.89
N ASN A 286 -14.38 12.39 19.68
CA ASN A 286 -15.05 11.59 20.68
C ASN A 286 -14.20 10.34 20.96
N PHE A 287 -12.97 10.58 21.46
CA PHE A 287 -11.94 9.57 21.58
C PHE A 287 -12.18 8.65 22.78
N HIS A 288 -12.24 7.36 22.53
CA HIS A 288 -12.24 6.33 23.57
C HIS A 288 -11.32 5.16 23.15
N ARG A 289 -10.60 4.62 24.10
CA ARG A 289 -9.79 3.41 23.83
C ARG A 289 -10.69 2.18 23.95
N VAL A 290 -10.53 1.25 23.02
CA VAL A 290 -11.10 -0.08 23.16
C VAL A 290 -10.00 -1.01 23.67
N ASP A 291 -10.15 -1.49 24.90
CA ASP A 291 -9.28 -2.52 25.47
C ASP A 291 -9.96 -3.89 25.31
N VAL A 292 -9.16 -4.96 25.28
CA VAL A 292 -9.66 -6.34 25.35
C VAL A 292 -10.52 -6.56 26.61
N LYS A 293 -10.25 -5.78 27.66
CA LYS A 293 -11.00 -5.82 28.92
C LYS A 293 -12.33 -5.07 28.87
N ASP A 294 -12.49 -4.17 27.88
CA ASP A 294 -13.73 -3.41 27.72
C ASP A 294 -14.86 -4.32 27.17
N GLY A 295 -16.08 -4.04 27.57
CA GLY A 295 -17.28 -4.77 27.17
C GLY A 295 -17.87 -5.64 28.26
N ILE A 296 -18.95 -6.36 27.92
CA ILE A 296 -19.74 -7.17 28.86
C ILE A 296 -18.94 -8.42 29.26
N ALA A 297 -19.01 -8.78 30.53
CA ALA A 297 -18.51 -10.01 31.13
C ALA A 297 -17.00 -10.30 30.81
N PRO A 298 -16.04 -9.42 31.17
CA PRO A 298 -14.62 -9.57 30.80
C PRO A 298 -14.00 -10.88 31.34
N TYR A 299 -14.38 -11.31 32.53
CA TYR A 299 -13.90 -12.57 33.11
C TYR A 299 -14.39 -13.79 32.33
N PHE A 300 -15.65 -13.81 31.93
CA PHE A 300 -16.21 -14.88 31.10
C PHE A 300 -15.50 -14.96 29.75
N ARG A 301 -15.24 -13.82 29.11
CA ARG A 301 -14.54 -13.76 27.84
C ARG A 301 -13.10 -14.27 27.96
N GLU A 302 -12.38 -13.91 29.02
CA GLU A 302 -11.01 -14.39 29.24
C GLU A 302 -10.98 -15.89 29.52
N GLU A 303 -11.95 -16.41 30.28
CA GLU A 303 -12.09 -17.85 30.53
C GLU A 303 -12.42 -18.61 29.24
N LEU A 304 -13.36 -18.08 28.44
CA LEU A 304 -13.69 -18.66 27.14
C LEU A 304 -12.46 -18.65 26.19
N ARG A 305 -11.71 -17.55 26.14
CA ARG A 305 -10.47 -17.45 25.37
C ARG A 305 -9.45 -18.49 25.83
N ARG A 306 -9.30 -18.68 27.13
CA ARG A 306 -8.40 -19.68 27.71
C ARG A 306 -8.77 -21.09 27.28
N MET A 307 -10.07 -21.42 27.37
CA MET A 307 -10.58 -22.73 26.94
C MET A 307 -10.40 -22.97 25.45
N LEU A 308 -10.77 -22.01 24.58
CA LEU A 308 -10.65 -22.16 23.13
C LEU A 308 -9.20 -22.34 22.68
N ARG A 309 -8.23 -21.73 23.37
CA ARG A 309 -6.78 -21.78 23.07
C ARG A 309 -6.03 -22.87 23.81
N ALA A 310 -6.70 -23.65 24.64
CA ALA A 310 -6.06 -24.75 25.35
C ALA A 310 -5.40 -25.70 24.34
N LYS A 311 -4.22 -26.17 24.68
CA LYS A 311 -3.50 -27.19 23.90
C LYS A 311 -3.81 -28.57 24.43
N ARG A 312 -3.60 -29.60 23.60
CA ARG A 312 -3.70 -30.98 24.03
C ARG A 312 -2.84 -31.20 25.27
N PRO A 313 -3.42 -31.71 26.37
CA PRO A 313 -2.66 -31.95 27.59
C PRO A 313 -1.62 -33.05 27.37
N GLU A 314 -0.37 -32.73 27.62
CA GLU A 314 0.74 -33.70 27.63
C GLU A 314 1.39 -33.69 29.00
N ARG A 315 1.59 -34.85 29.60
CA ARG A 315 2.14 -35.00 30.97
C ARG A 315 3.46 -34.26 31.18
N ALA A 316 4.28 -34.17 30.12
CA ALA A 316 5.56 -33.48 30.16
C ALA A 316 5.46 -31.95 30.39
N ASN A 317 4.30 -31.37 30.07
CA ASN A 317 4.05 -29.93 30.20
C ASN A 317 3.56 -29.55 31.63
N TYR A 318 3.36 -30.53 32.53
CA TYR A 318 2.86 -30.29 33.88
C TYR A 318 3.94 -30.67 34.90
N ARG A 319 4.11 -29.84 35.91
CA ARG A 319 5.03 -30.12 37.04
C ARG A 319 4.51 -31.29 37.87
N GLY A 320 5.39 -31.94 38.63
CA GLY A 320 5.01 -33.14 39.41
C GLY A 320 3.82 -32.94 40.33
N TRP A 321 3.70 -31.77 40.95
CA TRP A 321 2.56 -31.39 41.82
C TRP A 321 1.29 -30.98 41.08
N GLU A 322 1.31 -30.78 39.77
CA GLU A 322 0.14 -30.44 38.92
C GLU A 322 -0.58 -31.68 38.37
N GLY A 323 -0.38 -32.86 39.01
CA GLY A 323 -1.01 -34.09 38.54
C GLY A 323 -2.53 -34.03 38.43
N GLN A 324 -3.20 -33.43 39.42
CA GLN A 324 -4.64 -33.27 39.39
C GLN A 324 -5.07 -32.35 38.22
N LYS A 325 -4.36 -31.25 38.01
CA LYS A 325 -4.62 -30.33 36.89
C LYS A 325 -4.48 -31.01 35.53
N PHE A 326 -3.46 -31.89 35.38
CA PHE A 326 -3.31 -32.67 34.15
C PHE A 326 -4.51 -33.57 33.88
N ILE A 327 -5.05 -34.22 34.93
CA ILE A 327 -6.22 -35.08 34.85
C ILE A 327 -7.44 -34.23 34.45
N ASP A 328 -7.67 -33.13 35.14
CA ASP A 328 -8.83 -32.23 34.87
C ASP A 328 -8.78 -31.64 33.44
N ASP A 329 -7.61 -31.17 32.99
CA ASP A 329 -7.40 -30.67 31.65
C ASP A 329 -7.58 -31.78 30.57
N SER A 330 -7.18 -33.02 30.89
CA SER A 330 -7.40 -34.18 29.99
C SER A 330 -8.86 -34.55 29.87
N ILE A 331 -9.59 -34.54 30.98
CA ILE A 331 -11.04 -34.76 30.98
C ILE A 331 -11.74 -33.63 30.19
N ALA A 332 -11.37 -32.37 30.44
CA ALA A 332 -11.92 -31.24 29.72
C ALA A 332 -11.63 -31.32 28.21
N TRP A 333 -10.43 -31.77 27.82
CA TRP A 333 -10.07 -31.99 26.42
C TRP A 333 -11.00 -33.00 25.73
N GLU A 334 -11.30 -34.10 26.38
CA GLU A 334 -12.13 -35.17 25.80
C GLU A 334 -13.64 -34.84 25.83
N THR A 335 -14.11 -34.15 26.89
CA THR A 335 -15.54 -34.00 27.14
C THR A 335 -16.10 -32.62 26.77
N ASN A 336 -15.28 -31.57 26.80
CA ASN A 336 -15.72 -30.22 26.47
C ASN A 336 -15.37 -29.85 25.02
N PRO A 337 -16.35 -29.66 24.13
CA PRO A 337 -16.10 -29.33 22.73
C PRO A 337 -15.40 -27.98 22.53
N LEU A 338 -15.52 -27.05 23.49
CA LEU A 338 -14.85 -25.75 23.44
C LEU A 338 -13.40 -25.78 23.93
N TYR A 339 -13.02 -26.79 24.71
CA TYR A 339 -11.67 -26.89 25.26
C TYR A 339 -10.70 -27.35 24.16
N GLY A 340 -9.74 -26.47 23.80
CA GLY A 340 -8.80 -26.72 22.70
C GLY A 340 -9.45 -26.61 21.30
N TRP A 341 -10.55 -25.89 21.17
CA TRP A 341 -11.30 -25.80 19.91
C TRP A 341 -10.43 -25.35 18.73
N ILE A 342 -9.53 -24.39 18.93
CA ILE A 342 -8.63 -23.88 17.87
C ILE A 342 -7.67 -24.96 17.39
N GLU A 343 -7.12 -25.78 18.30
CA GLU A 343 -6.21 -26.87 17.93
C GLU A 343 -6.95 -28.06 17.29
N LYS A 344 -8.18 -28.33 17.75
CA LYS A 344 -9.04 -29.38 17.18
C LYS A 344 -9.60 -29.03 15.79
N ASN A 345 -9.70 -27.73 15.49
CA ASN A 345 -10.23 -27.20 14.22
C ASN A 345 -9.22 -26.27 13.56
N PRO A 346 -8.07 -26.79 13.11
CA PRO A 346 -7.10 -25.99 12.39
C PRO A 346 -7.70 -25.45 11.10
N LYS A 347 -7.33 -24.24 10.75
CA LYS A 347 -7.72 -23.71 9.45
C LYS A 347 -7.14 -24.57 8.31
N PRO A 348 -7.81 -24.63 7.13
CA PRO A 348 -7.33 -25.42 6.01
C PRO A 348 -5.93 -25.05 5.51
N ASP A 349 -5.48 -23.84 5.78
CA ASP A 349 -4.17 -23.30 5.43
C ASP A 349 -3.07 -23.55 6.50
N GLY A 350 -3.42 -24.23 7.61
CA GLY A 350 -2.47 -24.56 8.68
C GLY A 350 -2.07 -23.36 9.57
N SER A 351 -2.78 -22.20 9.47
CA SER A 351 -2.49 -21.00 10.25
C SER A 351 -3.34 -20.87 11.52
#